data_1cb88dbe2726d7b8990c2e5c15acf187
#
_entry.id   1cb88dbe2726d7b8990c2e5c15acf187
#
_cell.length_a   1.000
_cell.length_b   1.000
_cell.length_c   1.000
_cell.angle_alpha   90.00
_cell.angle_beta   90.00
_cell.angle_gamma   90.00
#
_symmetry.space_group_name_H-M   'P 1'
#
loop_
_entity.id
_entity.type
_entity.pdbx_description
1 polymer ?
#
loop_
_entity_poly.entity_id
_entity_poly.type
_entity_poly.pdbx_seq_one_letter_code
_entity_poly.pdbx_strand_id
1 'polypeptide(L)'
;MAPKNNPLKLNPLQLRTLTLFQVLAQIPEAAEKGPGEGDITINRFPRAHADHFHLGEYIVLGKDATGIFNEAVWHALERKGLAKAEFPNAITLKAEGLSYETGLASEILHRS
;
A
#
# COMPACT_ATOMS: atom_id res chain seq x y z
N MET A 1 1.30 14.32 8.89
CA MET A 1 1.61 15.54 8.11
C MET A 1 1.55 15.22 6.63
N ALA A 2 0.96 16.11 5.86
CA ALA A 2 0.89 15.89 4.42
C ALA A 2 2.28 15.92 3.80
N PRO A 3 2.54 15.12 2.77
CA PRO A 3 3.84 15.15 2.11
C PRO A 3 4.05 16.51 1.44
N LYS A 4 5.30 16.96 1.45
CA LYS A 4 5.65 18.21 0.79
C LYS A 4 5.54 18.12 -0.71
N ASN A 5 5.69 16.90 -1.23
CA ASN A 5 5.67 16.66 -2.66
C ASN A 5 4.71 15.51 -2.95
N ASN A 6 3.61 15.83 -3.60
CA ASN A 6 2.59 14.85 -3.97
C ASN A 6 2.18 15.15 -5.41
N PRO A 7 3.06 14.86 -6.37
CA PRO A 7 2.84 15.30 -7.76
C PRO A 7 1.58 14.71 -8.39
N LEU A 8 1.15 13.54 -7.97
CA LEU A 8 -0.04 12.92 -8.54
C LEU A 8 -1.31 13.28 -7.78
N LYS A 9 -1.18 14.10 -6.75
CA LYS A 9 -2.31 14.62 -5.97
C LYS A 9 -3.18 13.50 -5.40
N LEU A 10 -2.53 12.52 -4.78
CA LEU A 10 -3.25 11.45 -4.09
C LEU A 10 -3.93 12.03 -2.86
N ASN A 11 -5.16 11.57 -2.60
CA ASN A 11 -5.86 12.00 -1.38
C ASN A 11 -5.31 11.24 -0.17
N PRO A 12 -5.68 11.66 1.06
CA PRO A 12 -5.13 11.01 2.26
C PRO A 12 -5.36 9.49 2.32
N LEU A 13 -6.52 9.01 1.91
CA LEU A 13 -6.79 7.58 1.93
C LEU A 13 -5.90 6.84 0.93
N GLN A 14 -5.71 7.40 -0.26
CA GLN A 14 -4.84 6.82 -1.27
C GLN A 14 -3.39 6.79 -0.79
N LEU A 15 -2.94 7.88 -0.16
CA LEU A 15 -1.57 7.94 0.37
C LEU A 15 -1.35 6.90 1.48
N ARG A 16 -2.30 6.78 2.41
CA ARG A 16 -2.20 5.77 3.47
C ARG A 16 -2.15 4.37 2.89
N THR A 17 -3.03 4.08 1.95
CA THR A 17 -3.10 2.75 1.35
C THR A 17 -1.82 2.42 0.57
N LEU A 18 -1.32 3.38 -0.19
CA LEU A 18 -0.07 3.15 -0.93
C LEU A 18 1.08 2.89 0.05
N THR A 19 1.14 3.61 1.16
CA THR A 19 2.17 3.37 2.18
C THR A 19 2.12 1.93 2.67
N LEU A 20 0.92 1.41 2.94
CA LEU A 20 0.76 0.04 3.41
C LEU A 20 1.14 -0.97 2.33
N PHE A 21 0.79 -0.71 1.08
CA PHE A 21 1.18 -1.59 -0.01
C PHE A 21 2.70 -1.59 -0.20
N GLN A 22 3.36 -0.45 -0.01
CA GLN A 22 4.82 -0.40 -0.10
C GLN A 22 5.47 -1.28 0.97
N VAL A 23 4.89 -1.31 2.18
CA VAL A 23 5.38 -2.20 3.23
C VAL A 23 5.14 -3.66 2.87
N LEU A 24 3.93 -4.00 2.43
CA LEU A 24 3.61 -5.37 2.04
C LEU A 24 4.50 -5.86 0.92
N ALA A 25 4.88 -4.98 0.01
CA ALA A 25 5.76 -5.33 -1.10
C ALA A 25 7.16 -5.78 -0.64
N GLN A 26 7.53 -5.47 0.60
CA GLN A 26 8.83 -5.86 1.14
C GLN A 26 8.75 -7.12 2.00
N ILE A 27 7.58 -7.72 2.15
CA ILE A 27 7.38 -8.89 2.98
C ILE A 27 7.34 -10.12 2.07
N PRO A 28 8.34 -11.02 2.14
CA PRO A 28 8.40 -12.16 1.22
C PRO A 28 7.17 -13.05 1.25
N GLU A 29 6.52 -13.17 2.42
CA GLU A 29 5.31 -13.98 2.54
C GLU A 29 4.10 -13.36 1.86
N ALA A 30 4.16 -12.06 1.57
CA ALA A 30 3.01 -11.33 1.02
C ALA A 30 3.19 -10.95 -0.44
N ALA A 31 4.42 -10.96 -0.94
CA ALA A 31 4.71 -10.39 -2.25
C ALA A 31 5.76 -11.20 -2.99
N GLU A 32 5.73 -11.07 -4.31
CA GLU A 32 6.68 -11.72 -5.19
C GLU A 32 6.97 -10.81 -6.37
N LYS A 33 7.97 -11.15 -7.18
CA LYS A 33 8.27 -10.39 -8.37
C LYS A 33 7.07 -10.33 -9.29
N GLY A 34 6.81 -9.13 -9.81
CA GLY A 34 5.73 -8.94 -10.77
C GLY A 34 6.17 -9.23 -12.19
N PRO A 35 5.25 -9.03 -13.15
CA PRO A 35 5.51 -9.36 -14.55
C PRO A 35 6.48 -8.42 -15.23
N GLY A 36 6.55 -7.16 -14.81
CA GLY A 36 7.45 -6.18 -15.42
C GLY A 36 8.69 -5.96 -14.58
N GLU A 37 9.69 -5.35 -15.19
CA GLU A 37 10.93 -5.04 -14.47
C GLU A 37 10.64 -4.02 -13.38
N GLY A 38 11.06 -4.35 -12.16
CA GLY A 38 10.83 -3.49 -11.01
C GLY A 38 9.46 -3.61 -10.39
N ASP A 39 8.56 -4.41 -10.98
CA ASP A 39 7.22 -4.61 -10.43
C ASP A 39 7.26 -5.61 -9.28
N ILE A 40 6.38 -5.40 -8.30
CA ILE A 40 6.17 -6.37 -7.21
C ILE A 40 4.68 -6.61 -7.05
N THR A 41 4.30 -7.88 -7.06
CA THR A 41 2.90 -8.28 -6.91
C THR A 41 2.63 -8.68 -5.47
N ILE A 42 1.65 -8.04 -4.86
CA ILE A 42 1.19 -8.37 -3.52
C ILE A 42 -0.03 -9.27 -3.69
N ASN A 43 0.03 -10.47 -3.15
CA ASN A 43 -1.06 -11.45 -3.29
C ASN A 43 -1.52 -12.02 -1.97
N ARG A 44 -1.04 -11.49 -0.85
CA ARG A 44 -1.48 -11.90 0.46
C ARG A 44 -1.62 -10.66 1.33
N PHE A 45 -2.80 -10.49 1.90
CA PHE A 45 -3.14 -9.28 2.63
C PHE A 45 -3.41 -9.59 4.09
N PRO A 46 -3.09 -8.67 5.00
CA PRO A 46 -3.29 -8.91 6.42
C PRO A 46 -4.78 -8.91 6.76
N ARG A 47 -5.11 -9.62 7.83
CA ARG A 47 -6.45 -9.59 8.39
C ARG A 47 -6.44 -8.73 9.64
N ALA A 48 -7.56 -8.09 9.91
CA ALA A 48 -7.70 -7.33 11.13
C ALA A 48 -7.56 -8.25 12.35
N HIS A 49 -6.80 -7.78 13.34
CA HIS A 49 -6.65 -8.47 14.61
C HIS A 49 -7.15 -7.50 15.68
N ALA A 50 -8.41 -7.65 16.07
CA ALA A 50 -9.11 -6.65 16.87
C ALA A 50 -9.20 -5.33 16.09
N ASP A 51 -8.58 -4.26 16.55
CA ASP A 51 -8.66 -2.95 15.91
C ASP A 51 -7.38 -2.57 15.17
N HIS A 52 -6.53 -3.57 14.88
CA HIS A 52 -5.27 -3.29 14.20
C HIS A 52 -4.89 -4.42 13.26
N PHE A 53 -3.88 -4.14 12.43
CA PHE A 53 -3.31 -5.08 11.48
C PHE A 53 -1.83 -5.23 11.77
N HIS A 54 -1.30 -6.44 11.51
CA HIS A 54 0.14 -6.68 11.57
C HIS A 54 0.68 -6.76 10.14
N LEU A 55 1.66 -5.91 9.84
CA LEU A 55 2.36 -5.90 8.57
C LEU A 55 3.85 -6.10 8.87
N GLY A 56 4.30 -7.37 8.82
CA GLY A 56 5.66 -7.66 9.23
C GLY A 56 5.88 -7.28 10.68
N GLU A 57 6.85 -6.42 10.94
CA GLU A 57 7.14 -5.96 12.29
C GLU A 57 6.35 -4.72 12.69
N TYR A 58 5.45 -4.26 11.82
CA TYR A 58 4.66 -3.07 12.10
C TYR A 58 3.26 -3.40 12.54
N ILE A 59 2.71 -2.52 13.37
CA ILE A 59 1.30 -2.52 13.73
C ILE A 59 0.68 -1.30 13.08
N VAL A 60 -0.47 -1.49 12.43
CA VAL A 60 -1.22 -0.40 11.79
C VAL A 60 -2.62 -0.39 12.36
N LEU A 61 -3.07 0.77 12.80
CA LEU A 61 -4.42 0.90 13.34
C LEU A 61 -5.45 0.67 12.25
N GLY A 62 -6.58 0.03 12.60
CA GLY A 62 -7.63 -0.26 11.63
C GLY A 62 -8.11 0.98 10.88
N LYS A 63 -8.18 2.12 11.57
CA LYS A 63 -8.62 3.37 10.94
C LYS A 63 -7.69 3.84 9.82
N ASP A 64 -6.42 3.42 9.86
CA ASP A 64 -5.44 3.80 8.86
C ASP A 64 -5.31 2.78 7.74
N ALA A 65 -6.01 1.64 7.86
CA ALA A 65 -5.92 0.55 6.90
C ALA A 65 -7.21 0.32 6.12
N THR A 66 -8.13 1.29 6.15
CA THR A 66 -9.45 1.11 5.53
C THR A 66 -9.39 1.02 4.01
N GLY A 67 -8.29 1.43 3.40
CA GLY A 67 -8.16 1.37 1.95
C GLY A 67 -7.62 0.05 1.42
N ILE A 68 -7.13 -0.85 2.29
CA ILE A 68 -6.52 -2.11 1.82
C ILE A 68 -7.49 -2.93 0.98
N PHE A 69 -8.78 -2.94 1.34
CA PHE A 69 -9.80 -3.65 0.57
C PHE A 69 -10.83 -2.70 -0.02
N ASN A 70 -10.42 -1.50 -0.36
CA ASN A 70 -11.29 -0.51 -0.99
C ASN A 70 -10.97 -0.49 -2.49
N GLU A 71 -11.88 -1.07 -3.28
CA GLU A 71 -11.66 -1.21 -4.72
C GLU A 71 -11.42 0.12 -5.41
N ALA A 72 -12.13 1.17 -4.98
CA ALA A 72 -11.97 2.49 -5.59
C ALA A 72 -10.55 3.03 -5.41
N VAL A 73 -9.94 2.74 -4.25
CA VAL A 73 -8.55 3.15 -4.01
C VAL A 73 -7.61 2.39 -4.93
N TRP A 74 -7.82 1.08 -5.08
CA TRP A 74 -6.99 0.27 -5.96
C TRP A 74 -7.03 0.82 -7.39
N HIS A 75 -8.23 1.12 -7.89
CA HIS A 75 -8.37 1.65 -9.25
C HIS A 75 -7.81 3.05 -9.39
N ALA A 76 -7.89 3.86 -8.34
CA ALA A 76 -7.28 5.18 -8.36
C ALA A 76 -5.76 5.09 -8.51
N LEU A 77 -5.13 4.18 -7.76
CA LEU A 77 -3.68 3.97 -7.89
C LEU A 77 -3.31 3.47 -9.28
N GLU A 78 -4.17 2.64 -9.86
CA GLU A 78 -3.93 2.16 -11.22
C GLU A 78 -4.03 3.29 -12.25
N ARG A 79 -5.04 4.14 -12.12
CA ARG A 79 -5.20 5.27 -13.03
C ARG A 79 -4.03 6.26 -12.94
N LYS A 80 -3.39 6.33 -11.78
CA LYS A 80 -2.24 7.21 -11.59
C LYS A 80 -0.93 6.58 -12.05
N GLY A 81 -0.98 5.36 -12.58
CA GLY A 81 0.22 4.70 -13.09
C GLY A 81 1.12 4.08 -12.03
N LEU A 82 0.60 3.93 -10.80
CA LEU A 82 1.40 3.42 -9.68
C LEU A 82 1.24 1.93 -9.48
N ALA A 83 0.16 1.33 -10.00
CA ALA A 83 -0.15 -0.05 -9.73
C ALA A 83 -1.01 -0.62 -10.83
N LYS A 84 -1.13 -1.96 -10.83
CA LYS A 84 -2.10 -2.68 -11.65
C LYS A 84 -2.95 -3.51 -10.71
N ALA A 85 -4.25 -3.28 -10.69
CA ALA A 85 -5.15 -3.87 -9.72
C ALA A 85 -5.84 -5.11 -10.27
N GLU A 86 -5.89 -6.17 -9.45
CA GLU A 86 -6.71 -7.36 -9.72
C GLU A 86 -7.52 -7.63 -8.46
N PHE A 87 -8.37 -6.69 -8.14
CA PHE A 87 -9.15 -6.70 -6.90
C PHE A 87 -10.08 -7.90 -6.83
N PRO A 88 -10.17 -8.58 -5.71
CA PRO A 88 -9.44 -8.37 -4.45
C PRO A 88 -8.25 -9.30 -4.27
N ASN A 89 -7.79 -9.98 -5.31
CA ASN A 89 -6.85 -11.08 -5.19
C ASN A 89 -5.40 -10.64 -5.17
N ALA A 90 -5.07 -9.58 -5.90
CA ALA A 90 -3.69 -9.15 -6.01
C ALA A 90 -3.61 -7.70 -6.49
N ILE A 91 -2.52 -7.04 -6.17
CA ILE A 91 -2.20 -5.73 -6.74
C ILE A 91 -0.70 -5.71 -7.00
N THR A 92 -0.32 -5.29 -8.21
CA THR A 92 1.07 -5.18 -8.60
C THR A 92 1.48 -3.73 -8.51
N LEU A 93 2.43 -3.42 -7.63
CA LEU A 93 3.00 -2.08 -7.58
C LEU A 93 4.07 -1.97 -8.66
N LYS A 94 3.96 -0.93 -9.46
CA LYS A 94 4.99 -0.61 -10.43
C LYS A 94 6.16 0.07 -9.74
N ALA A 95 7.30 0.18 -10.42
CA ALA A 95 8.45 0.87 -9.85
C ALA A 95 8.06 2.25 -9.33
N GLU A 96 7.22 2.96 -10.07
CA GLU A 96 6.73 4.28 -9.66
C GLU A 96 5.93 4.23 -8.36
N GLY A 97 5.13 3.18 -8.18
CA GLY A 97 4.36 3.02 -6.94
C GLY A 97 5.24 2.67 -5.77
N LEU A 98 6.27 1.85 -6.00
CA LEU A 98 7.19 1.46 -4.94
C LEU A 98 8.02 2.64 -4.45
N SER A 99 8.34 3.57 -5.33
CA SER A 99 9.22 4.69 -4.99
C SER A 99 8.45 5.98 -4.65
N TYR A 100 7.14 5.99 -4.77
CA TYR A 100 6.36 7.19 -4.51
C TYR A 100 6.49 7.61 -3.05
N GLU A 101 6.82 8.87 -2.83
CA GLU A 101 7.02 9.40 -1.49
C GLU A 101 5.66 9.77 -0.90
N THR A 102 5.14 8.96 0.01
CA THR A 102 3.82 9.23 0.60
C THR A 102 3.90 10.16 1.81
N GLY A 103 5.03 10.17 2.49
CA GLY A 103 5.22 11.02 3.67
C GLY A 103 4.48 10.55 4.91
N LEU A 104 3.89 9.35 4.88
CA LEU A 104 3.03 8.91 5.99
C LEU A 104 3.59 7.74 6.79
N ALA A 105 4.75 7.20 6.40
CA ALA A 105 5.25 5.99 7.06
C ALA A 105 5.38 6.16 8.57
N SER A 106 5.96 7.28 9.01
CA SER A 106 6.17 7.51 10.44
C SER A 106 4.87 7.76 11.20
N GLU A 107 3.81 8.12 10.50
CA GLU A 107 2.53 8.42 11.13
C GLU A 107 1.67 7.18 11.33
N ILE A 108 1.72 6.23 10.40
CA ILE A 108 0.79 5.10 10.43
C ILE A 108 1.46 3.76 10.68
N LEU A 109 2.79 3.68 10.59
CA LEU A 109 3.51 2.43 10.86
C LEU A 109 4.10 2.49 12.27
N HIS A 110 3.62 1.62 13.15
CA HIS A 110 4.07 1.57 14.54
C HIS A 110 4.82 0.27 14.77
N ARG A 111 5.94 0.35 15.46
CA ARG A 111 6.69 -0.86 15.78
C ARG A 111 5.98 -1.66 16.86
N SER A 112 5.95 -2.96 16.68
CA SER A 112 5.34 -3.88 17.65
C SER A 112 6.32 -4.21 18.77
#